data_b4007b138e909ab4b553e2c1f772b849
#
_entry.id   b4007b138e909ab4b553e2c1f772b849
#
_cell.length_a   1.000
_cell.length_b   1.000
_cell.length_c   1.000
_cell.angle_alpha   90.00
_cell.angle_beta   90.00
_cell.angle_gamma   90.00
#
_symmetry.space_group_name_H-M   'P 1'
#
loop_
_entity.id
_entity.type
_entity.pdbx_description
1 polymer ?
#
loop_
_entity_poly.entity_id
_entity_poly.type
_entity_poly.pdbx_seq_one_letter_code
_entity_poly.pdbx_strand_id
1 'polypeptide(L)'
;MFGFFKRHTVEMSPEVRGRITDGGEPVVGMQVARSLSYEGYEKGKEQLEHTFTNENGEFTFQPMIVKSRMPGDIFGQNQLVMQIVYVERGDKLYRLWGTRKVWEPMPPMSDLLLQLNGDLQNKEVQHLIDTSSYGGMERQNVSTICYWQGELISTYYNNELITSYAEVN
;
A
#
# COMPACT_ATOMS: atom_id res chain seq x y z
N MET A 1 -1.33 1.58 -35.55
CA MET A 1 -1.63 0.13 -35.54
C MET A 1 -0.69 -0.70 -34.67
N PHE A 2 0.60 -0.37 -34.58
CA PHE A 2 1.56 -1.11 -33.77
C PHE A 2 1.44 -0.92 -32.23
N GLY A 3 0.79 0.14 -31.73
CA GLY A 3 0.64 0.40 -30.29
C GLY A 3 -0.27 -0.56 -29.53
N PHE A 4 -1.23 -1.18 -30.20
CA PHE A 4 -2.22 -2.09 -29.59
C PHE A 4 -1.63 -3.41 -29.08
N PHE A 5 -0.44 -3.79 -29.56
CA PHE A 5 0.23 -5.05 -29.19
C PHE A 5 1.36 -4.86 -28.19
N LYS A 6 1.69 -3.59 -27.87
CA LYS A 6 2.75 -3.31 -26.91
C LYS A 6 2.32 -3.70 -25.49
N ARG A 7 3.14 -4.51 -24.85
CA ARG A 7 2.97 -4.83 -23.44
C ARG A 7 3.79 -3.86 -22.59
N HIS A 8 3.16 -3.33 -21.56
CA HIS A 8 3.78 -2.46 -20.57
C HIS A 8 4.14 -3.25 -19.33
N THR A 9 5.21 -2.85 -18.66
CA THR A 9 5.58 -3.38 -17.36
C THR A 9 4.76 -2.66 -16.32
N VAL A 10 3.93 -3.42 -15.59
CA VAL A 10 3.05 -2.91 -14.53
C VAL A 10 3.63 -3.33 -13.18
N GLU A 11 3.92 -2.36 -12.34
CA GLU A 11 4.28 -2.62 -10.95
C GLU A 11 3.00 -2.81 -10.13
N MET A 12 2.67 -4.05 -9.84
CA MET A 12 1.56 -4.39 -8.94
C MET A 12 1.90 -3.98 -7.50
N SER A 13 3.12 -4.24 -7.08
CA SER A 13 3.70 -3.80 -5.82
C SER A 13 5.22 -3.85 -5.89
N PRO A 14 5.92 -2.86 -5.34
CA PRO A 14 7.35 -2.99 -5.07
C PRO A 14 7.56 -3.95 -3.88
N GLU A 15 8.82 -4.11 -3.46
CA GLU A 15 9.13 -4.81 -2.22
C GLU A 15 8.42 -4.16 -1.03
N VAL A 16 7.92 -4.99 -0.13
CA VAL A 16 7.26 -4.55 1.10
C VAL A 16 8.05 -5.09 2.30
N ARG A 17 8.34 -4.23 3.25
CA ARG A 17 8.92 -4.58 4.55
C ARG A 17 8.17 -3.88 5.65
N GLY A 18 8.00 -4.57 6.76
CA GLY A 18 7.37 -3.97 7.90
C GLY A 18 7.62 -4.73 9.19
N ARG A 19 7.09 -4.17 10.26
CA ARG A 19 7.13 -4.74 11.60
C ARG A 19 5.79 -4.51 12.28
N ILE A 20 5.29 -5.54 12.92
CA ILE A 20 4.04 -5.49 13.68
C ILE A 20 4.37 -5.59 15.17
N THR A 21 3.83 -4.65 15.92
CA THR A 21 3.91 -4.62 17.38
C THR A 21 2.50 -4.55 17.99
N ASP A 22 2.41 -4.88 19.26
CA ASP A 22 1.22 -4.70 20.08
C ASP A 22 1.65 -4.06 21.38
N GLY A 23 1.36 -2.76 21.56
CA GLY A 23 1.85 -1.98 22.67
C GLY A 23 3.38 -1.89 22.74
N GLY A 24 4.03 -1.86 21.58
CA GLY A 24 5.50 -1.81 21.45
C GLY A 24 6.19 -3.17 21.42
N GLU A 25 5.53 -4.25 21.83
CA GLU A 25 6.08 -5.61 21.81
C GLU A 25 5.92 -6.27 20.44
N PRO A 26 6.95 -6.97 19.92
CA PRO A 26 6.84 -7.68 18.63
C PRO A 26 5.73 -8.73 18.63
N VAL A 27 4.94 -8.77 17.56
CA VAL A 27 3.96 -9.83 17.34
C VAL A 27 4.59 -10.92 16.49
N VAL A 28 4.83 -12.08 17.10
CA VAL A 28 5.54 -13.21 16.50
C VAL A 28 4.56 -14.19 15.85
N GLY A 29 4.90 -14.70 14.66
CA GLY A 29 4.12 -15.74 13.98
C GLY A 29 2.75 -15.31 13.48
N MET A 30 2.52 -14.00 13.33
CA MET A 30 1.28 -13.47 12.79
C MET A 30 1.28 -13.54 11.26
N GLN A 31 0.18 -14.06 10.70
CA GLN A 31 0.00 -14.06 9.26
C GLN A 31 -0.28 -12.65 8.75
N VAL A 32 0.47 -12.23 7.74
CA VAL A 32 0.29 -10.97 7.02
C VAL A 32 -0.17 -11.30 5.61
N ALA A 33 -1.22 -10.65 5.15
CA ALA A 33 -1.75 -10.81 3.80
C ALA A 33 -1.44 -9.59 2.94
N ARG A 34 -1.09 -9.85 1.67
CA ARG A 34 -1.01 -8.82 0.63
C ARG A 34 -1.99 -9.18 -0.48
N SER A 35 -2.96 -8.32 -0.72
CA SER A 35 -3.95 -8.42 -1.79
C SER A 35 -3.67 -7.37 -2.85
N LEU A 36 -3.45 -7.80 -4.08
CA LEU A 36 -3.19 -6.96 -5.24
C LEU A 36 -4.19 -7.29 -6.34
N SER A 37 -4.73 -6.27 -7.01
CA SER A 37 -5.55 -6.48 -8.20
C SER A 37 -5.36 -5.35 -9.20
N TYR A 38 -5.41 -5.72 -10.48
CA TYR A 38 -5.30 -4.81 -11.61
C TYR A 38 -6.13 -5.34 -12.77
N GLU A 39 -7.04 -4.52 -13.29
CA GLU A 39 -7.95 -4.96 -14.35
C GLU A 39 -7.22 -5.46 -15.60
N GLY A 40 -6.07 -4.91 -15.90
CA GLY A 40 -5.22 -5.32 -17.02
C GLY A 40 -4.42 -6.60 -16.80
N TYR A 41 -4.61 -7.26 -15.67
CA TYR A 41 -3.95 -8.53 -15.34
C TYR A 41 -4.96 -9.55 -14.81
N GLU A 42 -5.10 -10.69 -15.50
CA GLU A 42 -6.05 -11.75 -15.15
C GLU A 42 -7.49 -11.24 -14.90
N LYS A 43 -7.92 -10.22 -15.68
CA LYS A 43 -9.24 -9.59 -15.59
C LYS A 43 -9.58 -9.04 -14.19
N GLY A 44 -8.59 -8.51 -13.50
CA GLY A 44 -8.76 -7.95 -12.17
C GLY A 44 -8.84 -8.97 -11.05
N LYS A 45 -8.50 -10.24 -11.32
CA LYS A 45 -8.46 -11.27 -10.29
C LYS A 45 -7.50 -10.89 -9.17
N GLU A 46 -7.96 -11.07 -7.95
CA GLU A 46 -7.12 -10.85 -6.76
C GLU A 46 -5.89 -11.76 -6.76
N GLN A 47 -4.74 -11.16 -6.55
CA GLN A 47 -3.47 -11.84 -6.28
C GLN A 47 -3.23 -11.77 -4.78
N LEU A 48 -3.55 -12.83 -4.08
CA LEU A 48 -3.44 -12.91 -2.62
C LEU A 48 -2.20 -13.72 -2.22
N GLU A 49 -1.36 -13.10 -1.41
CA GLU A 49 -0.14 -13.70 -0.87
C GLU A 49 -0.12 -13.58 0.65
N HIS A 50 0.54 -14.51 1.30
CA HIS A 50 0.71 -14.52 2.75
C HIS A 50 2.17 -14.69 3.13
N THR A 51 2.54 -14.08 4.23
CA THR A 51 3.80 -14.28 4.93
C THR A 51 3.54 -14.29 6.44
N PHE A 52 4.55 -14.55 7.25
CA PHE A 52 4.44 -14.57 8.70
C PHE A 52 5.49 -13.68 9.33
N THR A 53 5.14 -13.03 10.43
CA THR A 53 6.11 -12.25 11.20
C THR A 53 7.11 -13.17 11.89
N ASN A 54 8.36 -12.72 11.93
CA ASN A 54 9.45 -13.41 12.64
C ASN A 54 9.49 -13.04 14.13
N GLU A 55 10.54 -13.45 14.83
CA GLU A 55 10.74 -13.19 16.26
C GLU A 55 10.78 -11.70 16.63
N ASN A 56 11.11 -10.84 15.67
CA ASN A 56 11.12 -9.39 15.84
C ASN A 56 9.83 -8.72 15.38
N GLY A 57 8.82 -9.50 14.97
CA GLY A 57 7.59 -8.98 14.39
C GLY A 57 7.72 -8.52 12.94
N GLU A 58 8.86 -8.80 12.28
CA GLU A 58 9.16 -8.34 10.94
C GLU A 58 8.58 -9.27 9.87
N PHE A 59 8.19 -8.69 8.73
CA PHE A 59 7.69 -9.42 7.57
C PHE A 59 8.18 -8.76 6.28
N THR A 60 8.16 -9.52 5.19
CA THR A 60 8.58 -9.07 3.86
C THR A 60 7.73 -9.72 2.78
N PHE A 61 7.40 -8.94 1.72
CA PHE A 61 6.90 -9.45 0.44
C PHE A 61 7.84 -9.03 -0.68
N GLN A 62 8.09 -9.94 -1.60
CA GLN A 62 8.86 -9.64 -2.81
C GLN A 62 8.07 -8.74 -3.77
N PRO A 63 8.73 -8.01 -4.66
CA PRO A 63 8.03 -7.26 -5.70
C PRO A 63 7.14 -8.16 -6.56
N MET A 64 6.01 -7.63 -7.01
CA MET A 64 5.17 -8.27 -8.03
C MET A 64 5.06 -7.35 -9.24
N ILE A 65 5.63 -7.80 -10.35
CA ILE A 65 5.64 -7.07 -11.63
C ILE A 65 5.03 -7.96 -12.70
N VAL A 66 4.11 -7.40 -13.47
CA VAL A 66 3.41 -8.13 -14.52
C VAL A 66 3.48 -7.39 -15.86
N LYS A 67 3.11 -8.05 -16.94
CA LYS A 67 2.99 -7.46 -18.27
C LYS A 67 1.52 -7.30 -18.64
N SER A 68 1.14 -6.10 -19.10
CA SER A 68 -0.21 -5.80 -19.54
C SER A 68 -0.21 -4.92 -20.78
N ARG A 69 -1.25 -5.04 -21.59
CA ARG A 69 -1.51 -4.15 -22.73
C ARG A 69 -2.36 -2.95 -22.33
N MET A 70 -3.00 -3.00 -21.19
CA MET A 70 -4.03 -2.05 -20.78
C MET A 70 -3.53 -0.60 -20.60
N PRO A 71 -2.30 -0.34 -20.08
CA PRO A 71 -1.79 1.04 -20.00
C PRO A 71 -1.68 1.75 -21.36
N GLY A 72 -1.64 1.01 -22.47
CA GLY A 72 -1.59 1.55 -23.82
C GLY A 72 -2.97 1.68 -24.47
N ASP A 73 -4.07 1.48 -23.76
CA ASP A 73 -5.41 1.60 -24.29
C ASP A 73 -5.74 3.06 -24.62
N ILE A 74 -6.15 3.29 -25.86
CA ILE A 74 -6.51 4.62 -26.38
C ILE A 74 -7.77 5.20 -25.72
N PHE A 75 -8.60 4.38 -25.10
CA PHE A 75 -9.81 4.84 -24.41
C PHE A 75 -9.55 5.39 -23.01
N GLY A 76 -8.26 5.45 -22.59
CA GLY A 76 -7.78 6.28 -21.48
C GLY A 76 -8.43 6.03 -20.11
N GLN A 77 -8.96 4.83 -19.87
CA GLN A 77 -9.46 4.50 -18.56
C GLN A 77 -8.25 4.37 -17.60
N ASN A 78 -8.21 5.21 -16.59
CA ASN A 78 -7.18 5.15 -15.55
C ASN A 78 -7.30 3.81 -14.81
N GLN A 79 -6.51 2.86 -15.25
CA GLN A 79 -6.43 1.53 -14.67
C GLN A 79 -5.50 1.60 -13.45
N LEU A 80 -6.10 1.60 -12.28
CA LEU A 80 -5.36 1.68 -11.02
C LEU A 80 -5.11 0.28 -10.47
N VAL A 81 -3.94 0.10 -9.90
CA VAL A 81 -3.60 -1.09 -9.11
C VAL A 81 -4.16 -0.89 -7.70
N MET A 82 -5.00 -1.81 -7.25
CA MET A 82 -5.42 -1.88 -5.85
C MET A 82 -4.38 -2.63 -5.04
N GLN A 83 -3.99 -2.04 -3.92
CA GLN A 83 -3.01 -2.62 -3.00
C GLN A 83 -3.58 -2.60 -1.58
N ILE A 84 -3.59 -3.75 -0.93
CA ILE A 84 -3.94 -3.86 0.48
C ILE A 84 -2.92 -4.79 1.14
N VAL A 85 -2.33 -4.34 2.27
CA VAL A 85 -1.55 -5.18 3.18
C VAL A 85 -2.23 -5.12 4.55
N TYR A 86 -2.55 -6.28 5.12
CA TYR A 86 -3.33 -6.33 6.34
C TYR A 86 -3.01 -7.55 7.19
N VAL A 87 -3.42 -7.47 8.44
CA VAL A 87 -3.46 -8.62 9.37
C VAL A 87 -4.84 -8.73 9.99
N GLU A 88 -5.19 -9.92 10.42
CA GLU A 88 -6.44 -10.19 11.12
C GLU A 88 -6.16 -10.79 12.50
N ARG A 89 -6.88 -10.31 13.50
CA ARG A 89 -6.88 -10.88 14.85
C ARG A 89 -8.31 -10.96 15.36
N GLY A 90 -8.82 -12.18 15.52
CA GLY A 90 -10.24 -12.38 15.80
C GLY A 90 -11.10 -11.83 14.66
N ASP A 91 -12.08 -11.03 14.99
CA ASP A 91 -12.99 -10.42 14.00
C ASP A 91 -12.51 -9.05 13.48
N LYS A 92 -11.31 -8.62 13.89
CA LYS A 92 -10.75 -7.33 13.54
C LYS A 92 -9.68 -7.41 12.46
N LEU A 93 -9.84 -6.61 11.42
CA LEU A 93 -8.85 -6.40 10.37
C LEU A 93 -8.05 -5.12 10.67
N TYR A 94 -6.73 -5.22 10.61
CA TYR A 94 -5.80 -4.10 10.77
C TYR A 94 -5.11 -3.85 9.44
N ARG A 95 -5.37 -2.69 8.84
CA ARG A 95 -4.80 -2.32 7.56
C ARG A 95 -3.45 -1.65 7.77
N LEU A 96 -2.40 -2.30 7.26
CA LEU A 96 -1.04 -1.72 7.24
C LEU A 96 -0.86 -0.80 6.04
N TRP A 97 -1.56 -1.08 4.93
CA TRP A 97 -1.53 -0.34 3.69
C TRP A 97 -2.83 -0.55 2.92
N GLY A 98 -3.41 0.52 2.42
CA GLY A 98 -4.58 0.44 1.54
C GLY A 98 -4.61 1.64 0.63
N THR A 99 -4.45 1.43 -0.68
CA THR A 99 -4.47 2.49 -1.68
C THR A 99 -4.83 1.97 -3.06
N ARG A 100 -5.05 2.90 -3.98
CA ARG A 100 -5.10 2.68 -5.42
C ARG A 100 -4.02 3.54 -6.06
N LYS A 101 -3.09 2.93 -6.75
CA LYS A 101 -1.98 3.64 -7.39
C LYS A 101 -1.98 3.46 -8.90
N VAL A 102 -1.32 4.36 -9.61
CA VAL A 102 -1.02 4.19 -11.03
C VAL A 102 -0.09 2.97 -11.22
N TRP A 103 -0.11 2.40 -12.43
CA TRP A 103 0.67 1.20 -12.77
C TRP A 103 2.19 1.41 -12.80
N GLU A 104 2.65 2.66 -12.86
CA GLU A 104 4.07 3.00 -12.83
C GLU A 104 4.63 3.03 -11.40
N PRO A 105 5.94 2.80 -11.23
CA PRO A 105 6.60 3.00 -9.94
C PRO A 105 6.42 4.42 -9.42
N MET A 106 6.19 4.54 -8.12
CA MET A 106 5.96 5.81 -7.45
C MET A 106 6.88 5.89 -6.21
N PRO A 107 8.09 6.50 -6.34
CA PRO A 107 9.11 6.44 -5.28
C PRO A 107 8.64 6.83 -3.88
N PRO A 108 7.88 7.91 -3.65
CA PRO A 108 7.40 8.23 -2.31
C PRO A 108 6.54 7.11 -1.69
N MET A 109 5.75 6.41 -2.51
CA MET A 109 4.93 5.28 -2.08
C MET A 109 5.79 4.04 -1.81
N SER A 110 6.76 3.77 -2.69
CA SER A 110 7.68 2.64 -2.55
C SER A 110 8.52 2.74 -1.28
N ASP A 111 8.96 3.95 -0.93
CA ASP A 111 9.75 4.19 0.29
C ASP A 111 8.92 3.91 1.55
N LEU A 112 7.63 4.27 1.56
CA LEU A 112 6.73 3.97 2.68
C LEU A 112 6.42 2.48 2.79
N LEU A 113 6.32 1.77 1.67
CA LEU A 113 6.12 0.31 1.65
C LEU A 113 7.29 -0.47 2.24
N LEU A 114 8.46 0.12 2.36
CA LEU A 114 9.61 -0.45 3.09
C LEU A 114 9.57 -0.15 4.59
N GLN A 115 8.55 0.56 5.08
CA GLN A 115 8.41 1.03 6.44
C GLN A 115 6.99 0.78 6.99
N LEU A 116 6.38 -0.36 6.67
CA LEU A 116 5.06 -0.71 7.19
C LEU A 116 5.14 -1.16 8.65
N ASN A 117 5.54 -0.23 9.51
CA ASN A 117 5.65 -0.45 10.95
C ASN A 117 4.35 -0.03 11.61
N GLY A 118 3.53 -0.98 12.00
CA GLY A 118 2.22 -0.76 12.59
C GLY A 118 2.11 -1.38 13.98
N ASP A 119 1.56 -0.63 14.93
CA ASP A 119 1.18 -1.16 16.23
C ASP A 119 -0.33 -1.47 16.22
N LEU A 120 -0.72 -2.64 16.73
CA LEU A 120 -2.12 -3.06 16.75
C LEU A 120 -3.00 -2.20 17.68
N GLN A 121 -2.39 -1.39 18.54
CA GLN A 121 -3.11 -0.42 19.37
C GLN A 121 -3.37 0.91 18.65
N ASN A 122 -2.71 1.13 17.49
CA ASN A 122 -2.93 2.33 16.70
C ASN A 122 -4.31 2.32 16.05
N LYS A 123 -4.92 3.48 15.98
CA LYS A 123 -6.13 3.70 15.18
C LYS A 123 -5.76 3.94 13.72
N GLU A 124 -6.63 3.54 12.82
CA GLU A 124 -6.43 3.79 11.38
C GLU A 124 -6.52 5.29 11.09
N VAL A 125 -5.57 5.77 10.31
CA VAL A 125 -5.50 7.14 9.81
C VAL A 125 -5.47 7.14 8.28
N GLN A 126 -5.66 8.32 7.69
CA GLN A 126 -5.53 8.58 6.27
C GLN A 126 -4.31 9.46 6.05
N HIS A 127 -3.33 8.96 5.29
CA HIS A 127 -2.23 9.79 4.80
C HIS A 127 -2.55 10.26 3.38
N LEU A 128 -2.45 11.55 3.14
CA LEU A 128 -2.45 12.11 1.80
C LEU A 128 -1.01 12.42 1.43
N ILE A 129 -0.51 11.71 0.43
CA ILE A 129 0.88 11.76 0.00
C ILE A 129 0.96 12.55 -1.30
N ASP A 130 1.78 13.60 -1.33
CA ASP A 130 2.02 14.36 -2.55
C ASP A 130 3.01 13.59 -3.44
N THR A 131 2.49 13.04 -4.53
CA THR A 131 3.28 12.33 -5.54
C THR A 131 3.39 13.11 -6.86
N SER A 132 2.94 14.36 -6.88
CA SER A 132 2.86 15.17 -8.11
C SER A 132 4.22 15.40 -8.79
N SER A 133 5.27 15.57 -8.02
CA SER A 133 6.65 15.73 -8.55
C SER A 133 7.17 14.48 -9.27
N TYR A 134 6.48 13.35 -9.11
CA TYR A 134 6.82 12.07 -9.73
C TYR A 134 5.80 11.63 -10.79
N GLY A 135 4.92 12.54 -11.20
CA GLY A 135 3.87 12.27 -12.19
C GLY A 135 2.61 11.63 -11.61
N GLY A 136 2.49 11.59 -10.30
CA GLY A 136 1.31 11.09 -9.59
C GLY A 136 0.35 12.20 -9.18
N MET A 137 -0.47 11.92 -8.16
CA MET A 137 -1.46 12.84 -7.62
C MET A 137 -0.89 13.69 -6.47
N GLU A 138 -1.38 14.92 -6.30
CA GLU A 138 -1.05 15.73 -5.13
C GLU A 138 -1.57 15.16 -3.82
N ARG A 139 -2.62 14.35 -3.90
CA ARG A 139 -3.31 13.79 -2.72
C ARG A 139 -3.55 12.30 -2.89
N GLN A 140 -2.47 11.54 -2.95
CA GLN A 140 -2.53 10.09 -2.99
C GLN A 140 -2.91 9.56 -1.61
N ASN A 141 -4.11 9.01 -1.48
CA ASN A 141 -4.63 8.54 -0.20
C ASN A 141 -4.11 7.14 0.15
N VAL A 142 -3.64 6.98 1.38
CA VAL A 142 -3.26 5.69 1.98
C VAL A 142 -3.94 5.55 3.33
N SER A 143 -4.75 4.50 3.49
CA SER A 143 -5.36 4.11 4.76
C SER A 143 -4.47 3.13 5.50
N THR A 144 -4.15 3.41 6.77
CA THR A 144 -3.15 2.61 7.49
C THR A 144 -3.19 2.83 9.00
N ILE A 145 -2.68 1.84 9.75
CA ILE A 145 -2.31 1.99 11.16
C ILE A 145 -0.82 2.34 11.34
N CYS A 146 -0.06 2.48 10.24
CA CYS A 146 1.33 2.92 10.28
C CYS A 146 1.39 4.44 10.35
N TYR A 147 2.18 4.95 11.29
CA TYR A 147 2.29 6.39 11.55
C TYR A 147 3.59 6.92 10.98
N TRP A 148 3.49 7.66 9.89
CA TRP A 148 4.62 8.30 9.21
C TRP A 148 4.55 9.82 9.34
N GLN A 149 5.69 10.46 9.19
CA GLN A 149 5.82 11.91 9.07
C GLN A 149 6.79 12.25 7.92
N GLY A 150 6.56 13.36 7.26
CA GLY A 150 7.40 13.82 6.16
C GLY A 150 6.78 15.02 5.45
N GLU A 151 7.60 15.73 4.68
CA GLU A 151 7.15 16.94 3.96
C GLU A 151 6.06 16.65 2.92
N LEU A 152 6.06 15.43 2.36
CA LEU A 152 5.07 15.04 1.36
C LEU A 152 3.81 14.41 1.97
N ILE A 153 3.72 14.32 3.30
CA ILE A 153 2.65 13.59 3.99
C ILE A 153 1.80 14.54 4.82
N SER A 154 0.49 14.53 4.56
CA SER A 154 -0.52 15.14 5.43
C SER A 154 -1.39 14.03 6.02
N THR A 155 -1.58 14.04 7.34
CA THR A 155 -2.30 12.97 8.04
C THR A 155 -3.65 13.46 8.52
N TYR A 156 -4.69 12.65 8.29
CA TYR A 156 -6.07 12.91 8.69
C TYR A 156 -6.60 11.78 9.58
N TYR A 157 -7.31 12.19 10.61
CA TYR A 157 -8.08 11.29 11.47
C TYR A 157 -9.51 11.81 11.60
N ASN A 158 -10.50 10.96 11.37
CA ASN A 158 -11.93 11.35 11.34
C ASN A 158 -12.20 12.57 10.42
N ASN A 159 -11.54 12.63 9.28
CA ASN A 159 -11.60 13.73 8.28
C ASN A 159 -11.01 15.06 8.76
N GLU A 160 -10.35 15.09 9.89
CA GLU A 160 -9.67 16.28 10.40
C GLU A 160 -8.15 16.15 10.22
N LEU A 161 -7.51 17.22 9.72
CA LEU A 161 -6.05 17.27 9.63
C LEU A 161 -5.45 17.27 11.03
N ILE A 162 -4.53 16.33 11.28
CA ILE A 162 -3.80 16.26 12.54
C ILE A 162 -2.34 16.69 12.34
N THR A 163 -1.77 17.31 13.36
CA THR A 163 -0.36 17.72 13.39
C THR A 163 0.48 16.83 14.30
N SER A 164 -0.16 16.05 15.14
CA SER A 164 0.46 15.10 16.05
C SER A 164 -0.39 13.86 16.22
N TYR A 165 0.24 12.69 16.30
CA TYR A 165 -0.45 11.44 16.60
C TYR A 165 -1.04 11.35 18.01
N ALA A 166 -0.66 12.26 18.91
CA ALA A 166 -1.32 12.41 20.20
C ALA A 166 -2.80 12.80 20.07
N GLU A 167 -3.19 13.41 18.96
CA GLU A 167 -4.58 13.80 18.66
C GLU A 167 -5.47 12.60 18.29
N VAL A 168 -4.88 11.43 18.04
CA VAL A 168 -5.59 10.20 17.61
C VAL A 168 -6.04 9.36 18.81
N ASN A 169 -5.55 9.62 20.00
CA ASN A 169 -5.80 8.85 21.24
C ASN A 169 -7.05 9.29 21.99
#